data_c3356e4e875bf386c809309759fd4f6d
#
_entry.id   c3356e4e875bf386c809309759fd4f6d
#
_cell.length_a   1.000
_cell.length_b   1.000
_cell.length_c   1.000
_cell.angle_alpha   90.00
_cell.angle_beta   90.00
_cell.angle_gamma   90.00
#
_symmetry.space_group_name_H-M   'P 1'
#
loop_
_entity.id
_entity.type
_entity.pdbx_description
1 polymer ?
#
loop_
_entity_poly.entity_id
_entity_poly.type
_entity_poly.pdbx_seq_one_letter_code
_entity_poly.pdbx_strand_id
1 'polypeptide(L)'
;MKQLWTEKYRPNTLTDYVFRDQAQREQVEGWVKSGAIPHLLFSGSPGVGKTTLAKILIHELGIDPFDVMEINASRENNIDTIRAKITGFVQTMPFGDFKIVLLDEADYITPNGQAALRGVMETYASTARFILTCNYPNRVIPALHSRCQGFHIEKVDVTEFTARMATILVTESVEFDLDTLDSYVKATYPDLRKCINLCQMNTVDNRLSAPHGDEGGATSDYLLAAVDMFKRGKLREARTLLCQNVRSEDMEALFRWMYDNLDLWGTTPERQDQAITIIRNGAANNSLVADHEINLSATIVELCNIE
;
A
#
# COMPACT_ATOMS: atom_id res chain seq x y z
N MET A 1 -22.56 -2.17 -16.92
CA MET A 1 -21.37 -1.44 -16.40
C MET A 1 -20.19 -2.40 -16.36
N LYS A 2 -19.01 -2.00 -16.87
CA LYS A 2 -17.80 -2.79 -16.65
C LYS A 2 -17.47 -2.76 -15.16
N GLN A 3 -17.35 -3.91 -14.52
CA GLN A 3 -16.99 -4.02 -13.11
C GLN A 3 -15.58 -3.49 -12.89
N LEU A 4 -15.33 -2.79 -11.78
CA LEU A 4 -13.99 -2.35 -11.41
C LEU A 4 -13.12 -3.56 -11.07
N TRP A 5 -11.96 -3.66 -11.69
CA TRP A 5 -11.04 -4.78 -11.47
C TRP A 5 -10.54 -4.83 -10.03
N THR A 6 -10.36 -3.68 -9.39
CA THR A 6 -9.98 -3.61 -7.97
C THR A 6 -10.97 -4.29 -7.03
N GLU A 7 -12.26 -4.33 -7.38
CA GLU A 7 -13.27 -5.03 -6.60
C GLU A 7 -13.43 -6.49 -7.07
N LYS A 8 -13.38 -6.73 -8.39
CA LYS A 8 -13.49 -8.08 -8.97
C LYS A 8 -12.36 -9.01 -8.54
N TYR A 9 -11.14 -8.49 -8.47
CA TYR A 9 -9.93 -9.24 -8.14
C TYR A 9 -9.42 -8.99 -6.72
N ARG A 10 -10.26 -8.41 -5.85
CA ARG A 10 -9.94 -8.31 -4.43
C ARG A 10 -9.74 -9.73 -3.87
N PRO A 11 -8.57 -10.05 -3.30
CA PRO A 11 -8.35 -11.36 -2.71
C PRO A 11 -9.39 -11.69 -1.64
N ASN A 12 -9.93 -12.91 -1.68
CA ASN A 12 -10.87 -13.43 -0.70
C ASN A 12 -10.29 -14.60 0.11
N THR A 13 -9.14 -15.13 -0.32
CA THR A 13 -8.43 -16.24 0.32
C THR A 13 -6.96 -15.87 0.55
N LEU A 14 -6.30 -16.57 1.46
CA LEU A 14 -4.87 -16.38 1.71
C LEU A 14 -4.01 -16.77 0.49
N THR A 15 -4.48 -17.69 -0.34
CA THR A 15 -3.77 -18.12 -1.56
C THR A 15 -3.72 -17.03 -2.62
N ASP A 16 -4.71 -16.16 -2.66
CA ASP A 16 -4.79 -15.04 -3.60
C ASP A 16 -4.08 -13.77 -3.11
N TYR A 17 -3.71 -13.75 -1.81
CA TYR A 17 -3.09 -12.59 -1.20
C TYR A 17 -1.58 -12.58 -1.44
N VAL A 18 -1.05 -11.42 -1.86
CA VAL A 18 0.39 -11.23 -2.06
C VAL A 18 1.03 -10.86 -0.72
N PHE A 19 1.87 -11.74 -0.19
CA PHE A 19 2.62 -11.51 1.04
C PHE A 19 3.98 -10.84 0.75
N ARG A 20 4.58 -10.25 1.76
CA ARG A 20 5.95 -9.75 1.69
C ARG A 20 6.96 -10.89 1.54
N ASP A 21 6.78 -11.93 2.35
CA ASP A 21 7.66 -13.09 2.43
C ASP A 21 6.93 -14.32 2.99
N GLN A 22 7.58 -15.46 2.92
CA GLN A 22 7.05 -16.73 3.39
C GLN A 22 6.81 -16.74 4.91
N ALA A 23 7.63 -16.04 5.70
CA ALA A 23 7.46 -15.98 7.15
C ALA A 23 6.16 -15.27 7.55
N GLN A 24 5.79 -14.19 6.83
CA GLN A 24 4.49 -13.52 7.04
C GLN A 24 3.32 -14.45 6.68
N ARG A 25 3.44 -15.18 5.58
CA ARG A 25 2.41 -16.15 5.16
C ARG A 25 2.21 -17.22 6.26
N GLU A 26 3.28 -17.85 6.71
CA GLU A 26 3.25 -18.89 7.74
C GLU A 26 2.66 -18.38 9.07
N GLN A 27 2.96 -17.13 9.44
CA GLN A 27 2.40 -16.51 10.64
C GLN A 27 0.88 -16.37 10.54
N VAL A 28 0.36 -15.89 9.41
CA VAL A 28 -1.09 -15.72 9.18
C VAL A 28 -1.79 -17.09 9.10
N GLU A 29 -1.22 -18.05 8.37
CA GLU A 29 -1.72 -19.41 8.30
C GLU A 29 -1.73 -20.09 9.69
N GLY A 30 -0.74 -19.79 10.54
CA GLY A 30 -0.68 -20.23 11.92
C GLY A 30 -1.85 -19.71 12.75
N TRP A 31 -2.24 -18.45 12.59
CA TRP A 31 -3.43 -17.89 13.26
C TRP A 31 -4.72 -18.58 12.81
N VAL A 32 -4.90 -18.77 11.50
CA VAL A 32 -6.07 -19.47 10.95
C VAL A 32 -6.14 -20.90 11.46
N LYS A 33 -5.01 -21.63 11.43
CA LYS A 33 -4.93 -23.03 11.90
C LYS A 33 -5.22 -23.18 13.41
N SER A 34 -4.80 -22.19 14.21
CA SER A 34 -5.06 -22.20 15.67
C SER A 34 -6.48 -21.77 16.01
N GLY A 35 -7.23 -21.17 15.08
CA GLY A 35 -8.55 -20.58 15.34
C GLY A 35 -8.52 -19.38 16.27
N ALA A 36 -7.35 -18.81 16.54
CA ALA A 36 -7.16 -17.72 17.50
C ALA A 36 -6.19 -16.66 17.01
N ILE A 37 -6.52 -15.39 17.27
CA ILE A 37 -5.66 -14.25 16.97
C ILE A 37 -5.45 -13.39 18.21
N PRO A 38 -4.30 -12.72 18.34
CA PRO A 38 -4.15 -11.62 19.28
C PRO A 38 -4.87 -10.36 18.78
N HIS A 39 -4.79 -9.25 19.52
CA HIS A 39 -5.06 -7.96 18.91
C HIS A 39 -3.98 -7.66 17.86
N LEU A 40 -4.38 -7.19 16.68
CA LEU A 40 -3.50 -6.98 15.54
C LEU A 40 -3.42 -5.51 15.16
N LEU A 41 -2.24 -5.06 14.76
CA LEU A 41 -2.02 -3.75 14.15
C LEU A 41 -1.34 -3.94 12.80
N PHE A 42 -2.10 -3.83 11.70
CA PHE A 42 -1.60 -3.88 10.34
C PHE A 42 -1.17 -2.50 9.89
N SER A 43 0.12 -2.31 9.65
CA SER A 43 0.69 -1.05 9.20
C SER A 43 1.37 -1.19 7.84
N GLY A 44 1.45 -0.11 7.08
CA GLY A 44 2.11 -0.08 5.78
C GLY A 44 1.52 0.97 4.84
N SER A 45 2.10 1.12 3.65
CA SER A 45 1.69 2.08 2.64
C SER A 45 0.24 1.88 2.17
N PRO A 46 -0.43 2.89 1.61
CA PRO A 46 -1.72 2.72 0.95
C PRO A 46 -1.66 1.65 -0.15
N GLY A 47 -2.76 0.93 -0.37
CA GLY A 47 -2.90 -0.02 -1.48
C GLY A 47 -2.19 -1.37 -1.33
N VAL A 48 -1.39 -1.60 -0.27
CA VAL A 48 -0.66 -2.88 -0.02
C VAL A 48 -1.55 -4.02 0.53
N GLY A 49 -2.84 -3.80 0.71
CA GLY A 49 -3.78 -4.86 1.08
C GLY A 49 -4.05 -5.05 2.57
N LYS A 50 -3.73 -4.10 3.47
CA LYS A 50 -3.98 -4.20 4.93
C LYS A 50 -5.42 -4.60 5.29
N THR A 51 -6.39 -3.82 4.82
CA THR A 51 -7.82 -4.08 5.04
C THR A 51 -8.28 -5.37 4.39
N THR A 52 -7.70 -5.72 3.23
CA THR A 52 -7.98 -6.99 2.54
C THR A 52 -7.51 -8.17 3.38
N LEU A 53 -6.29 -8.14 3.91
CA LEU A 53 -5.78 -9.20 4.79
C LEU A 53 -6.63 -9.35 6.06
N ALA A 54 -7.06 -8.24 6.67
CA ALA A 54 -7.95 -8.28 7.82
C ALA A 54 -9.26 -9.01 7.50
N LYS A 55 -9.87 -8.71 6.35
CA LYS A 55 -11.13 -9.35 5.91
C LYS A 55 -10.95 -10.83 5.57
N ILE A 56 -9.85 -11.18 4.88
CA ILE A 56 -9.52 -12.59 4.61
C ILE A 56 -9.35 -13.35 5.93
N LEU A 57 -8.60 -12.79 6.89
CA LEU A 57 -8.37 -13.43 8.17
C LEU A 57 -9.68 -13.66 8.93
N ILE A 58 -10.58 -12.68 8.96
CA ILE A 58 -11.91 -12.81 9.57
C ILE A 58 -12.72 -13.93 8.90
N HIS A 59 -12.69 -13.99 7.58
CA HIS A 59 -13.39 -15.01 6.80
C HIS A 59 -12.81 -16.42 7.03
N GLU A 60 -11.48 -16.57 6.99
CA GLU A 60 -10.78 -17.84 7.15
C GLU A 60 -10.90 -18.38 8.60
N LEU A 61 -11.04 -17.51 9.59
CA LEU A 61 -11.33 -17.89 10.97
C LEU A 61 -12.78 -18.37 11.18
N GLY A 62 -13.65 -18.22 10.16
CA GLY A 62 -15.04 -18.64 10.23
C GLY A 62 -15.87 -17.85 11.25
N ILE A 63 -15.51 -16.59 11.51
CA ILE A 63 -16.22 -15.74 12.47
C ILE A 63 -17.60 -15.41 11.94
N ASP A 64 -18.64 -15.60 12.79
CA ASP A 64 -20.01 -15.25 12.44
C ASP A 64 -20.14 -13.76 12.09
N PRO A 65 -20.81 -13.37 11.01
CA PRO A 65 -20.99 -11.97 10.65
C PRO A 65 -21.59 -11.08 11.76
N PHE A 66 -22.39 -11.63 12.64
CA PHE A 66 -22.92 -10.90 13.81
C PHE A 66 -21.87 -10.66 14.91
N ASP A 67 -20.75 -11.40 14.87
CA ASP A 67 -19.61 -11.21 15.76
C ASP A 67 -18.50 -10.34 15.12
N VAL A 68 -18.78 -9.70 13.98
CA VAL A 68 -17.85 -8.78 13.31
C VAL A 68 -18.43 -7.37 13.27
N MET A 69 -17.66 -6.40 13.74
CA MET A 69 -17.93 -4.97 13.59
C MET A 69 -16.82 -4.31 12.78
N GLU A 70 -17.18 -3.70 11.67
CA GLU A 70 -16.25 -2.92 10.85
C GLU A 70 -16.54 -1.42 11.03
N ILE A 71 -15.52 -0.65 11.36
CA ILE A 71 -15.56 0.82 11.46
C ILE A 71 -14.42 1.39 10.66
N ASN A 72 -14.72 2.32 9.75
CA ASN A 72 -13.69 3.13 9.10
C ASN A 72 -13.55 4.46 9.86
N ALA A 73 -12.41 4.64 10.52
CA ALA A 73 -12.15 5.77 11.40
C ALA A 73 -11.99 7.11 10.66
N SER A 74 -11.67 7.08 9.37
CA SER A 74 -11.59 8.31 8.56
C SER A 74 -12.98 8.88 8.20
N ARG A 75 -14.00 8.05 8.21
CA ARG A 75 -15.40 8.45 7.91
C ARG A 75 -16.20 8.80 9.16
N GLU A 76 -15.91 8.15 10.27
CA GLU A 76 -16.59 8.37 11.56
C GLU A 76 -15.75 9.26 12.44
N ASN A 77 -15.93 10.58 12.38
CA ASN A 77 -15.10 11.56 13.08
C ASN A 77 -15.45 11.77 14.56
N ASN A 78 -16.59 11.24 15.03
CA ASN A 78 -17.01 11.42 16.42
C ASN A 78 -16.55 10.24 17.29
N ILE A 79 -15.58 10.53 18.17
CA ILE A 79 -14.96 9.55 19.05
C ILE A 79 -15.92 8.94 20.05
N ASP A 80 -16.85 9.72 20.60
CA ASP A 80 -17.83 9.23 21.56
C ASP A 80 -18.80 8.26 20.88
N THR A 81 -19.15 8.52 19.62
CA THR A 81 -19.95 7.63 18.81
C THR A 81 -19.24 6.31 18.54
N ILE A 82 -17.96 6.36 18.13
CA ILE A 82 -17.14 5.15 17.91
C ILE A 82 -17.04 4.34 19.20
N ARG A 83 -16.73 5.00 20.31
CA ARG A 83 -16.61 4.36 21.63
C ARG A 83 -17.93 3.70 22.06
N ALA A 84 -19.05 4.40 21.93
CA ALA A 84 -20.37 3.89 22.31
C ALA A 84 -20.75 2.66 21.46
N LYS A 85 -20.53 2.73 20.13
CA LYS A 85 -20.78 1.60 19.22
C LYS A 85 -19.95 0.37 19.60
N ILE A 86 -18.62 0.55 19.76
CA ILE A 86 -17.73 -0.55 20.10
C ILE A 86 -18.11 -1.14 21.45
N THR A 87 -18.31 -0.30 22.48
CA THR A 87 -18.65 -0.78 23.82
C THR A 87 -19.97 -1.54 23.80
N GLY A 88 -21.01 -1.02 23.15
CA GLY A 88 -22.29 -1.72 23.02
C GLY A 88 -22.17 -3.07 22.32
N PHE A 89 -21.31 -3.15 21.31
CA PHE A 89 -21.07 -4.38 20.56
C PHE A 89 -20.32 -5.43 21.40
N VAL A 90 -19.21 -5.06 22.05
CA VAL A 90 -18.38 -6.01 22.79
C VAL A 90 -18.97 -6.42 24.15
N GLN A 91 -19.98 -5.69 24.66
CA GLN A 91 -20.72 -6.05 25.87
C GLN A 91 -21.67 -7.23 25.68
N THR A 92 -22.12 -7.49 24.46
CA THR A 92 -22.98 -8.64 24.17
C THR A 92 -22.13 -9.90 24.02
N MET A 93 -22.71 -11.04 24.40
CA MET A 93 -22.03 -12.35 24.25
C MET A 93 -21.77 -12.66 22.78
N PRO A 94 -20.61 -13.21 22.41
CA PRO A 94 -20.37 -13.70 21.06
C PRO A 94 -21.21 -14.92 20.75
N PHE A 95 -21.55 -15.12 19.48
CA PHE A 95 -22.15 -16.37 18.98
C PHE A 95 -21.10 -17.49 18.90
N GLY A 96 -19.83 -17.12 18.54
CA GLY A 96 -18.68 -18.01 18.53
C GLY A 96 -17.80 -17.82 19.76
N ASP A 97 -16.48 -18.02 19.60
CA ASP A 97 -15.53 -17.93 20.70
C ASP A 97 -15.23 -16.49 21.10
N PHE A 98 -15.20 -15.55 20.13
CA PHE A 98 -14.93 -14.14 20.36
C PHE A 98 -15.47 -13.27 19.24
N LYS A 99 -15.64 -11.99 19.55
CA LYS A 99 -15.99 -10.95 18.58
C LYS A 99 -14.77 -10.31 17.94
N ILE A 100 -14.91 -9.81 16.72
CA ILE A 100 -13.87 -9.01 16.06
C ILE A 100 -14.36 -7.59 15.84
N VAL A 101 -13.54 -6.62 16.23
CA VAL A 101 -13.68 -5.21 15.88
C VAL A 101 -12.56 -4.85 14.91
N LEU A 102 -12.91 -4.61 13.65
CA LEU A 102 -12.02 -4.11 12.62
C LEU A 102 -12.10 -2.59 12.57
N LEU A 103 -11.01 -1.92 12.94
CA LEU A 103 -10.86 -0.47 12.87
C LEU A 103 -9.94 -0.12 11.70
N ASP A 104 -10.54 0.22 10.58
CA ASP A 104 -9.81 0.62 9.38
C ASP A 104 -9.37 2.08 9.49
N GLU A 105 -8.14 2.38 9.08
CA GLU A 105 -7.55 3.72 9.16
C GLU A 105 -7.50 4.29 10.59
N ALA A 106 -7.09 3.47 11.56
CA ALA A 106 -7.07 3.84 12.98
C ALA A 106 -6.15 5.02 13.33
N ASP A 107 -5.22 5.37 12.46
CA ASP A 107 -4.36 6.57 12.54
C ASP A 107 -5.14 7.90 12.36
N TYR A 108 -6.41 7.86 11.94
CA TYR A 108 -7.32 9.01 11.96
C TYR A 108 -8.02 9.22 13.30
N ILE A 109 -7.98 8.25 14.22
CA ILE A 109 -8.54 8.39 15.56
C ILE A 109 -7.64 9.34 16.37
N THR A 110 -8.25 10.33 17.04
CA THR A 110 -7.51 11.25 17.92
C THR A 110 -6.79 10.51 19.05
N PRO A 111 -5.68 11.05 19.61
CA PRO A 111 -4.97 10.41 20.72
C PRO A 111 -5.86 10.10 21.93
N ASN A 112 -6.82 10.99 22.26
CA ASN A 112 -7.78 10.76 23.33
C ASN A 112 -8.69 9.57 23.04
N GLY A 113 -9.07 9.39 21.78
CA GLY A 113 -9.85 8.27 21.36
C GLY A 113 -9.13 6.95 21.37
N GLN A 114 -7.91 6.98 20.95
CA GLN A 114 -7.05 5.82 21.03
C GLN A 114 -6.82 5.40 22.49
N ALA A 115 -6.70 6.38 23.43
CA ALA A 115 -6.61 6.11 24.86
C ALA A 115 -7.88 5.48 25.42
N ALA A 116 -9.06 5.94 24.96
CA ALA A 116 -10.35 5.33 25.34
C ALA A 116 -10.48 3.90 24.79
N LEU A 117 -10.08 3.69 23.52
CA LEU A 117 -10.07 2.37 22.87
C LEU A 117 -9.21 1.38 23.66
N ARG A 118 -8.04 1.82 24.14
CA ARG A 118 -7.17 1.01 24.99
C ARG A 118 -7.95 0.43 26.17
N GLY A 119 -8.73 1.24 26.88
CA GLY A 119 -9.53 0.79 28.02
C GLY A 119 -10.57 -0.27 27.64
N VAL A 120 -11.22 -0.10 26.50
CA VAL A 120 -12.18 -1.11 25.97
C VAL A 120 -11.48 -2.42 25.63
N MET A 121 -10.32 -2.36 24.96
CA MET A 121 -9.52 -3.54 24.62
C MET A 121 -9.10 -4.33 25.87
N GLU A 122 -8.71 -3.64 26.95
CA GLU A 122 -8.35 -4.27 28.22
C GLU A 122 -9.53 -4.94 28.90
N THR A 123 -10.67 -4.25 28.94
CA THR A 123 -11.87 -4.73 29.62
C THR A 123 -12.46 -5.97 28.95
N TYR A 124 -12.44 -6.03 27.62
CA TYR A 124 -13.08 -7.08 26.83
C TYR A 124 -12.09 -8.02 26.15
N ALA A 125 -10.84 -8.11 26.64
CA ALA A 125 -9.80 -8.96 26.06
C ALA A 125 -10.14 -10.46 26.04
N SER A 126 -11.03 -10.92 26.91
CA SER A 126 -11.49 -12.32 26.94
C SER A 126 -12.49 -12.65 25.82
N THR A 127 -13.32 -11.68 25.41
CA THR A 127 -14.46 -11.89 24.50
C THR A 127 -14.34 -11.18 23.17
N ALA A 128 -13.34 -10.30 22.99
CA ALA A 128 -13.17 -9.55 21.76
C ALA A 128 -11.70 -9.47 21.31
N ARG A 129 -11.49 -9.43 19.99
CA ARG A 129 -10.21 -9.15 19.35
C ARG A 129 -10.34 -7.91 18.48
N PHE A 130 -9.28 -7.14 18.44
CA PHE A 130 -9.23 -5.91 17.66
C PHE A 130 -8.21 -6.07 16.54
N ILE A 131 -8.61 -5.71 15.33
CA ILE A 131 -7.72 -5.60 14.17
C ILE A 131 -7.73 -4.14 13.76
N LEU A 132 -6.60 -3.47 13.91
CA LEU A 132 -6.41 -2.09 13.52
C LEU A 132 -5.61 -2.04 12.23
N THR A 133 -5.98 -1.19 11.29
CA THR A 133 -5.13 -0.87 10.15
C THR A 133 -4.67 0.58 10.23
N CYS A 134 -3.47 0.90 9.78
CA CYS A 134 -2.97 2.26 9.71
C CYS A 134 -1.99 2.45 8.55
N ASN A 135 -1.95 3.66 8.00
CA ASN A 135 -0.92 4.06 7.04
C ASN A 135 0.29 4.68 7.75
N TYR A 136 0.06 5.37 8.86
CA TYR A 136 1.07 6.08 9.63
C TYR A 136 1.17 5.51 11.06
N PRO A 137 2.00 4.49 11.30
CA PRO A 137 2.11 3.86 12.62
C PRO A 137 2.56 4.83 13.73
N ASN A 138 3.29 5.88 13.38
CA ASN A 138 3.71 6.94 14.31
C ASN A 138 2.55 7.80 14.83
N ARG A 139 1.37 7.77 14.21
CA ARG A 139 0.14 8.42 14.69
C ARG A 139 -0.64 7.53 15.65
N VAL A 140 -0.28 6.26 15.78
CA VAL A 140 -0.88 5.33 16.75
C VAL A 140 -0.11 5.44 18.06
N ILE A 141 -0.82 5.64 19.18
CA ILE A 141 -0.17 5.84 20.48
C ILE A 141 0.59 4.59 20.95
N PRO A 142 1.73 4.73 21.68
CA PRO A 142 2.52 3.59 22.16
C PRO A 142 1.71 2.59 22.98
N ALA A 143 0.68 3.06 23.68
CA ALA A 143 -0.20 2.21 24.48
C ALA A 143 -1.03 1.21 23.66
N LEU A 144 -1.37 1.50 22.39
CA LEU A 144 -1.99 0.54 21.48
C LEU A 144 -0.94 -0.38 20.84
N HIS A 145 0.23 0.16 20.48
CA HIS A 145 1.34 -0.67 19.99
C HIS A 145 1.72 -1.78 20.98
N SER A 146 1.75 -1.48 22.28
CA SER A 146 2.11 -2.49 23.31
C SER A 146 1.04 -3.58 23.52
N ARG A 147 -0.19 -3.38 23.03
CA ARG A 147 -1.32 -4.33 23.15
C ARG A 147 -1.61 -5.09 21.89
N CYS A 148 -1.18 -4.59 20.79
CA CYS A 148 -1.36 -5.23 19.49
C CYS A 148 -0.08 -5.92 19.05
N GLN A 149 -0.22 -7.08 18.45
CA GLN A 149 0.87 -7.64 17.68
C GLN A 149 0.99 -6.84 16.38
N GLY A 150 2.11 -6.15 16.22
CA GLY A 150 2.40 -5.40 15.00
C GLY A 150 2.65 -6.34 13.82
N PHE A 151 2.00 -6.07 12.70
CA PHE A 151 2.19 -6.78 11.44
C PHE A 151 2.42 -5.76 10.34
N HIS A 152 3.66 -5.66 9.89
CA HIS A 152 4.10 -4.60 9.01
C HIS A 152 4.12 -5.07 7.56
N ILE A 153 3.29 -4.44 6.72
CA ILE A 153 3.11 -4.74 5.30
C ILE A 153 3.71 -3.58 4.50
N GLU A 154 5.04 -3.51 4.41
CA GLU A 154 5.69 -2.40 3.70
C GLU A 154 5.91 -2.68 2.22
N LYS A 155 6.45 -3.85 1.93
CA LYS A 155 6.79 -4.27 0.58
C LYS A 155 6.30 -5.70 0.38
N VAL A 156 5.43 -5.88 -0.58
CA VAL A 156 5.06 -7.19 -1.07
C VAL A 156 6.18 -7.71 -1.99
N ASP A 157 6.26 -9.02 -2.21
CA ASP A 157 7.22 -9.56 -3.16
C ASP A 157 6.93 -9.03 -4.57
N VAL A 158 7.96 -8.45 -5.24
CA VAL A 158 7.81 -7.84 -6.57
C VAL A 158 7.43 -8.89 -7.62
N THR A 159 7.97 -10.10 -7.49
CA THR A 159 7.69 -11.19 -8.42
C THR A 159 6.23 -11.64 -8.28
N GLU A 160 5.75 -11.84 -7.05
CA GLU A 160 4.35 -12.17 -6.79
C GLU A 160 3.41 -11.01 -7.19
N PHE A 161 3.81 -9.76 -6.96
CA PHE A 161 3.06 -8.59 -7.40
C PHE A 161 2.89 -8.59 -8.93
N THR A 162 3.98 -8.79 -9.68
CA THR A 162 3.98 -8.85 -11.14
C THR A 162 3.16 -10.05 -11.64
N ALA A 163 3.33 -11.22 -11.04
CA ALA A 163 2.58 -12.42 -11.37
C ALA A 163 1.07 -12.22 -11.13
N ARG A 164 0.68 -11.56 -10.05
CA ARG A 164 -0.73 -11.23 -9.77
C ARG A 164 -1.31 -10.32 -10.85
N MET A 165 -0.57 -9.29 -11.27
CA MET A 165 -1.00 -8.41 -12.36
C MET A 165 -1.13 -9.15 -13.69
N ALA A 166 -0.14 -9.97 -14.05
CA ALA A 166 -0.19 -10.81 -15.24
C ALA A 166 -1.41 -11.74 -15.23
N THR A 167 -1.70 -12.38 -14.09
CA THR A 167 -2.87 -13.25 -13.92
C THR A 167 -4.18 -12.50 -14.17
N ILE A 168 -4.31 -11.27 -13.66
CA ILE A 168 -5.51 -10.43 -13.87
C ILE A 168 -5.66 -10.12 -15.37
N LEU A 169 -4.59 -9.68 -16.05
CA LEU A 169 -4.62 -9.35 -17.48
C LEU A 169 -4.99 -10.55 -18.34
N VAL A 170 -4.40 -11.72 -18.06
CA VAL A 170 -4.74 -12.98 -18.75
C VAL A 170 -6.21 -13.35 -18.53
N THR A 171 -6.71 -13.24 -17.31
CA THR A 171 -8.11 -13.55 -16.97
C THR A 171 -9.10 -12.63 -17.68
N GLU A 172 -8.72 -11.36 -17.88
CA GLU A 172 -9.51 -10.38 -18.64
C GLU A 172 -9.29 -10.50 -20.17
N SER A 173 -8.49 -11.47 -20.62
CA SER A 173 -8.14 -11.66 -22.04
C SER A 173 -7.49 -10.41 -22.65
N VAL A 174 -6.65 -9.73 -21.87
CA VAL A 174 -5.89 -8.57 -22.31
C VAL A 174 -4.52 -9.02 -22.80
N GLU A 175 -4.19 -8.65 -24.03
CA GLU A 175 -2.85 -8.83 -24.58
C GLU A 175 -1.88 -7.81 -24.01
N PHE A 176 -0.71 -8.24 -23.59
CA PHE A 176 0.35 -7.36 -23.08
C PHE A 176 1.72 -7.95 -23.37
N ASP A 177 2.71 -7.09 -23.47
CA ASP A 177 4.12 -7.49 -23.44
C ASP A 177 4.70 -7.28 -22.04
N LEU A 178 5.78 -8.02 -21.72
CA LEU A 178 6.38 -7.98 -20.40
C LEU A 178 7.03 -6.63 -20.07
N ASP A 179 7.59 -5.93 -21.06
CA ASP A 179 8.23 -4.63 -20.84
C ASP A 179 7.20 -3.56 -20.53
N THR A 180 6.02 -3.62 -21.19
CA THR A 180 4.88 -2.76 -20.86
C THR A 180 4.41 -3.03 -19.44
N LEU A 181 4.17 -4.29 -19.06
CA LEU A 181 3.74 -4.64 -17.71
C LEU A 181 4.76 -4.20 -16.66
N ASP A 182 6.05 -4.41 -16.88
CA ASP A 182 7.12 -3.96 -15.98
C ASP A 182 7.09 -2.44 -15.78
N SER A 183 6.75 -1.66 -16.80
CA SER A 183 6.62 -0.22 -16.68
C SER A 183 5.47 0.19 -15.75
N TYR A 184 4.32 -0.50 -15.82
CA TYR A 184 3.19 -0.30 -14.91
C TYR A 184 3.54 -0.70 -13.47
N VAL A 185 4.23 -1.83 -13.30
CA VAL A 185 4.70 -2.29 -11.99
C VAL A 185 5.65 -1.26 -11.38
N LYS A 186 6.68 -0.84 -12.08
CA LYS A 186 7.66 0.16 -11.59
C LYS A 186 7.04 1.51 -11.22
N ALA A 187 6.03 1.95 -11.97
CA ALA A 187 5.35 3.21 -11.69
C ALA A 187 4.46 3.16 -10.44
N THR A 188 4.01 1.98 -10.02
CA THR A 188 2.96 1.84 -9.01
C THR A 188 3.36 1.06 -7.76
N TYR A 189 4.38 0.21 -7.86
CA TYR A 189 4.84 -0.59 -6.73
C TYR A 189 5.17 0.29 -5.51
N PRO A 190 4.74 -0.07 -4.30
CA PRO A 190 4.05 -1.32 -3.92
C PRO A 190 2.50 -1.25 -3.90
N ASP A 191 1.88 -0.25 -4.52
CA ASP A 191 0.43 -0.05 -4.54
C ASP A 191 -0.26 -0.89 -5.63
N LEU A 192 -0.66 -2.12 -5.28
CA LEU A 192 -1.35 -3.03 -6.19
C LEU A 192 -2.70 -2.47 -6.68
N ARG A 193 -3.42 -1.73 -5.83
CA ARG A 193 -4.70 -1.11 -6.20
C ARG A 193 -4.50 -0.09 -7.32
N LYS A 194 -3.47 0.76 -7.19
CA LYS A 194 -3.11 1.75 -8.22
C LYS A 194 -2.71 1.05 -9.52
N CYS A 195 -1.91 -0.03 -9.45
CA CYS A 195 -1.51 -0.80 -10.61
C CYS A 195 -2.71 -1.39 -11.37
N ILE A 196 -3.63 -2.04 -10.66
CA ILE A 196 -4.85 -2.62 -11.25
C ILE A 196 -5.69 -1.54 -11.93
N ASN A 197 -5.90 -0.40 -11.27
CA ASN A 197 -6.66 0.71 -11.85
C ASN A 197 -6.01 1.25 -13.12
N LEU A 198 -4.69 1.50 -13.10
CA LEU A 198 -3.97 2.01 -14.27
C LEU A 198 -4.01 1.02 -15.44
N CYS A 199 -3.82 -0.27 -15.18
CA CYS A 199 -3.95 -1.29 -16.21
C CYS A 199 -5.36 -1.33 -16.80
N GLN A 200 -6.41 -1.28 -15.96
CA GLN A 200 -7.80 -1.25 -16.45
C GLN A 200 -8.08 -0.02 -17.30
N MET A 201 -7.61 1.16 -16.88
CA MET A 201 -7.83 2.42 -17.61
C MET A 201 -7.11 2.46 -18.95
N ASN A 202 -5.92 1.88 -19.02
CA ASN A 202 -5.08 1.89 -20.23
C ASN A 202 -5.25 0.61 -21.09
N THR A 203 -6.27 -0.20 -20.82
CA THR A 203 -6.64 -1.33 -21.69
C THR A 203 -7.62 -0.84 -22.74
N VAL A 204 -7.17 -0.81 -24.00
CA VAL A 204 -7.95 -0.44 -25.19
C VAL A 204 -7.98 -1.63 -26.14
N ASP A 205 -9.15 -1.98 -26.65
CA ASP A 205 -9.35 -3.09 -27.60
C ASP A 205 -8.69 -4.42 -27.14
N ASN A 206 -8.85 -4.75 -25.84
CA ASN A 206 -8.25 -5.92 -25.19
C ASN A 206 -6.71 -5.95 -25.24
N ARG A 207 -6.06 -4.82 -25.39
CA ARG A 207 -4.60 -4.70 -25.32
C ARG A 207 -4.19 -3.65 -24.31
N LEU A 208 -3.20 -3.97 -23.48
CA LEU A 208 -2.59 -3.02 -22.58
C LEU A 208 -1.72 -2.06 -23.38
N SER A 209 -2.10 -0.78 -23.37
CA SER A 209 -1.36 0.26 -24.09
C SER A 209 0.00 0.49 -23.45
N ALA A 210 1.04 0.61 -24.29
CA ALA A 210 2.32 1.09 -23.82
C ALA A 210 2.17 2.53 -23.27
N PRO A 211 2.94 2.92 -22.23
CA PRO A 211 2.90 4.29 -21.73
C PRO A 211 3.29 5.26 -22.83
N HIS A 212 2.41 6.16 -23.22
CA HIS A 212 2.70 7.18 -24.26
C HIS A 212 2.99 8.50 -23.57
N GLY A 213 4.22 8.98 -23.70
CA GLY A 213 4.65 10.25 -23.12
C GLY A 213 4.17 11.51 -23.86
N ASP A 214 3.48 11.40 -25.00
CA ASP A 214 3.30 12.53 -25.91
C ASP A 214 1.85 12.98 -26.18
N GLU A 215 0.83 12.32 -25.66
CA GLU A 215 -0.54 12.81 -25.92
C GLU A 215 -1.28 13.08 -24.61
N GLY A 216 -1.58 14.37 -24.40
CA GLY A 216 -2.27 14.95 -23.26
C GLY A 216 -3.66 14.39 -22.98
N GLY A 217 -3.73 13.13 -22.61
CA GLY A 217 -4.91 12.51 -22.03
C GLY A 217 -4.91 12.75 -20.52
N ALA A 218 -5.99 13.27 -20.00
CA ALA A 218 -6.20 13.75 -18.62
C ALA A 218 -6.02 12.71 -17.48
N THR A 219 -5.34 11.58 -17.69
CA THR A 219 -5.20 10.47 -16.71
C THR A 219 -3.89 9.69 -16.81
N SER A 220 -2.89 10.19 -17.51
CA SER A 220 -1.57 9.55 -17.56
C SER A 220 -0.87 9.79 -16.21
N ASP A 221 -0.65 8.72 -15.46
CA ASP A 221 0.22 8.81 -14.27
C ASP A 221 1.62 9.24 -14.74
N TYR A 222 2.08 10.41 -14.30
CA TYR A 222 3.36 10.99 -14.71
C TYR A 222 4.54 10.08 -14.38
N LEU A 223 4.45 9.24 -13.35
CA LEU A 223 5.47 8.24 -13.03
C LEU A 223 5.53 7.14 -14.10
N LEU A 224 4.40 6.69 -14.60
CA LEU A 224 4.35 5.68 -15.66
C LEU A 224 5.01 6.23 -16.95
N ALA A 225 4.69 7.46 -17.33
CA ALA A 225 5.31 8.11 -18.45
C ALA A 225 6.82 8.35 -18.25
N ALA A 226 7.23 8.75 -17.04
CA ALA A 226 8.64 8.94 -16.70
C ALA A 226 9.43 7.61 -16.77
N VAL A 227 8.88 6.48 -16.29
CA VAL A 227 9.51 5.15 -16.41
C VAL A 227 9.77 4.79 -17.87
N ASP A 228 8.77 4.98 -18.74
CA ASP A 228 8.93 4.69 -20.16
C ASP A 228 10.01 5.59 -20.80
N MET A 229 10.04 6.89 -20.46
CA MET A 229 11.07 7.81 -20.93
C MET A 229 12.47 7.42 -20.46
N PHE A 230 12.64 7.02 -19.19
CA PHE A 230 13.93 6.52 -18.67
C PHE A 230 14.38 5.26 -19.40
N LYS A 231 13.50 4.29 -19.61
CA LYS A 231 13.81 3.06 -20.37
C LYS A 231 14.24 3.35 -21.83
N ARG A 232 13.68 4.39 -22.44
CA ARG A 232 14.04 4.82 -23.80
C ARG A 232 15.25 5.77 -23.87
N GLY A 233 15.88 6.09 -22.75
CA GLY A 233 17.02 7.00 -22.68
C GLY A 233 16.65 8.49 -22.88
N LYS A 234 15.36 8.86 -22.80
CA LYS A 234 14.88 10.25 -22.91
C LYS A 234 14.98 11.00 -21.57
N LEU A 235 16.18 11.06 -21.02
CA LEU A 235 16.44 11.50 -19.65
C LEU A 235 15.98 12.94 -19.38
N ARG A 236 16.18 13.85 -20.36
CA ARG A 236 15.80 15.26 -20.21
C ARG A 236 14.29 15.45 -20.19
N GLU A 237 13.57 14.69 -21.03
CA GLU A 237 12.11 14.74 -21.09
C GLU A 237 11.50 14.18 -19.79
N ALA A 238 12.01 13.04 -19.32
CA ALA A 238 11.59 12.43 -18.04
C ALA A 238 11.79 13.39 -16.86
N ARG A 239 12.96 14.04 -16.78
CA ARG A 239 13.22 15.06 -15.75
C ARG A 239 12.22 16.20 -15.81
N THR A 240 11.99 16.77 -16.98
CA THR A 240 11.05 17.88 -17.15
C THR A 240 9.64 17.48 -16.72
N LEU A 241 9.21 16.29 -17.12
CA LEU A 241 7.89 15.75 -16.75
C LEU A 241 7.76 15.59 -15.22
N LEU A 242 8.75 15.03 -14.54
CA LEU A 242 8.74 14.87 -13.09
C LEU A 242 8.71 16.22 -12.37
N CYS A 243 9.58 17.16 -12.76
CA CYS A 243 9.65 18.49 -12.17
C CYS A 243 8.34 19.27 -12.30
N GLN A 244 7.63 19.12 -13.42
CA GLN A 244 6.36 19.81 -13.66
C GLN A 244 5.17 19.25 -12.89
N ASN A 245 5.20 17.97 -12.53
CA ASN A 245 4.03 17.27 -11.97
C ASN A 245 4.15 16.95 -10.48
N VAL A 246 5.36 16.87 -9.92
CA VAL A 246 5.56 16.52 -8.52
C VAL A 246 5.33 17.74 -7.63
N ARG A 247 4.46 17.59 -6.62
CA ARG A 247 4.22 18.62 -5.63
C ARG A 247 5.24 18.51 -4.50
N SER A 248 5.48 19.60 -3.78
CA SER A 248 6.40 19.64 -2.64
C SER A 248 6.06 18.59 -1.56
N GLU A 249 4.78 18.31 -1.35
CA GLU A 249 4.28 17.31 -0.39
C GLU A 249 4.56 15.86 -0.82
N ASP A 250 4.76 15.61 -2.13
CA ASP A 250 4.99 14.28 -2.69
C ASP A 250 6.48 13.96 -2.88
N MET A 251 7.38 14.89 -2.58
CA MET A 251 8.83 14.74 -2.81
C MET A 251 9.43 13.56 -2.06
N GLU A 252 9.02 13.34 -0.80
CA GLU A 252 9.51 12.20 -0.01
C GLU A 252 9.11 10.87 -0.66
N ALA A 253 7.87 10.77 -1.14
CA ALA A 253 7.37 9.60 -1.84
C ALA A 253 8.12 9.38 -3.17
N LEU A 254 8.47 10.46 -3.88
CA LEU A 254 9.25 10.38 -5.11
C LEU A 254 10.68 9.90 -4.86
N PHE A 255 11.39 10.42 -3.86
CA PHE A 255 12.72 9.91 -3.49
C PHE A 255 12.68 8.44 -3.07
N ARG A 256 11.60 8.04 -2.38
CA ARG A 256 11.38 6.63 -2.06
C ARG A 256 11.17 5.79 -3.31
N TRP A 257 10.36 6.26 -4.26
CA TRP A 257 10.15 5.60 -5.55
C TRP A 257 11.47 5.45 -6.33
N MET A 258 12.32 6.49 -6.35
CA MET A 258 13.63 6.41 -6.99
C MET A 258 14.51 5.30 -6.39
N TYR A 259 14.50 5.18 -5.06
CA TYR A 259 15.22 4.13 -4.36
C TYR A 259 14.64 2.73 -4.62
N ASP A 260 13.33 2.61 -4.76
CA ASP A 260 12.67 1.33 -5.03
C ASP A 260 12.86 0.85 -6.49
N ASN A 261 13.34 1.74 -7.38
CA ASN A 261 13.58 1.48 -8.81
C ASN A 261 15.06 1.73 -9.19
N LEU A 262 15.99 1.19 -8.41
CA LEU A 262 17.45 1.40 -8.62
C LEU A 262 17.94 0.92 -9.99
N ASP A 263 17.28 -0.06 -10.58
CA ASP A 263 17.60 -0.58 -11.91
C ASP A 263 17.39 0.44 -13.05
N LEU A 264 16.57 1.48 -12.83
CA LEU A 264 16.44 2.60 -13.78
C LEU A 264 17.71 3.47 -13.85
N TRP A 265 18.51 3.50 -12.79
CA TRP A 265 19.70 4.34 -12.67
C TRP A 265 20.99 3.59 -12.99
N GLY A 266 20.98 2.26 -12.92
CA GLY A 266 22.12 1.42 -13.24
C GLY A 266 21.83 -0.06 -13.14
N THR A 267 22.45 -0.83 -14.03
CA THR A 267 22.27 -2.28 -14.10
C THR A 267 23.30 -3.05 -13.27
N THR A 268 24.39 -2.38 -12.82
CA THR A 268 25.43 -3.00 -11.99
C THR A 268 25.28 -2.61 -10.53
N PRO A 269 25.69 -3.47 -9.58
CA PRO A 269 25.64 -3.16 -8.15
C PRO A 269 26.34 -1.85 -7.80
N GLU A 270 27.51 -1.58 -8.41
CA GLU A 270 28.30 -0.38 -8.14
C GLU A 270 27.55 0.90 -8.54
N ARG A 271 26.86 0.88 -9.68
CA ARG A 271 26.02 2.02 -10.13
C ARG A 271 24.81 2.21 -9.23
N GLN A 272 24.20 1.12 -8.77
CA GLN A 272 23.08 1.18 -7.82
C GLN A 272 23.52 1.76 -6.47
N ASP A 273 24.71 1.42 -5.98
CA ASP A 273 25.29 1.99 -4.75
C ASP A 273 25.55 3.50 -4.90
N GLN A 274 26.04 3.94 -6.07
CA GLN A 274 26.17 5.36 -6.37
C GLN A 274 24.81 6.05 -6.41
N ALA A 275 23.81 5.45 -7.06
CA ALA A 275 22.45 5.98 -7.10
C ALA A 275 21.85 6.14 -5.71
N ILE A 276 22.01 5.17 -4.81
CA ILE A 276 21.57 5.26 -3.40
C ILE A 276 22.18 6.50 -2.72
N THR A 277 23.48 6.75 -2.94
CA THR A 277 24.16 7.89 -2.34
C THR A 277 23.62 9.22 -2.85
N ILE A 278 23.36 9.33 -4.15
CA ILE A 278 22.77 10.52 -4.78
C ILE A 278 21.34 10.75 -4.29
N ILE A 279 20.51 9.70 -4.28
CA ILE A 279 19.12 9.77 -3.81
C ILE A 279 19.08 10.21 -2.34
N ARG A 280 19.95 9.65 -1.48
CA ARG A 280 20.03 10.06 -0.08
C ARG A 280 20.40 11.54 0.05
N ASN A 281 21.35 12.04 -0.73
CA ASN A 281 21.75 13.45 -0.69
C ASN A 281 20.59 14.35 -1.16
N GLY A 282 19.92 14.01 -2.24
CA GLY A 282 18.74 14.72 -2.74
C GLY A 282 17.62 14.78 -1.71
N ALA A 283 17.31 13.64 -1.08
CA ALA A 283 16.29 13.56 -0.02
C ALA A 283 16.67 14.40 1.21
N ALA A 284 17.93 14.34 1.68
CA ALA A 284 18.41 15.14 2.80
C ALA A 284 18.37 16.64 2.49
N ASN A 285 18.77 17.04 1.30
CA ASN A 285 18.75 18.43 0.87
C ASN A 285 17.32 18.97 0.70
N ASN A 286 16.35 18.10 0.43
CA ASN A 286 14.97 18.53 0.19
C ASN A 286 14.34 19.32 1.34
N SER A 287 14.77 19.07 2.58
CA SER A 287 14.33 19.82 3.75
C SER A 287 15.07 21.16 3.95
N LEU A 288 16.15 21.40 3.23
CA LEU A 288 17.04 22.53 3.40
C LEU A 288 16.96 23.55 2.25
N VAL A 289 16.48 23.15 1.11
CA VAL A 289 16.42 24.00 -0.09
C VAL A 289 15.18 24.88 -0.10
N ALA A 290 15.30 26.06 -0.67
CA ALA A 290 14.18 26.97 -0.89
C ALA A 290 13.27 26.53 -2.05
N ASP A 291 13.83 25.78 -3.00
CA ASP A 291 13.12 25.33 -4.19
C ASP A 291 13.34 23.81 -4.39
N HIS A 292 12.27 23.06 -4.21
CA HIS A 292 12.28 21.60 -4.31
C HIS A 292 12.45 21.12 -5.76
N GLU A 293 12.00 21.91 -6.76
CA GLU A 293 12.14 21.56 -8.17
C GLU A 293 13.60 21.60 -8.61
N ILE A 294 14.36 22.61 -8.16
CA ILE A 294 15.80 22.71 -8.45
C ILE A 294 16.54 21.52 -7.85
N ASN A 295 16.25 21.16 -6.59
CA ASN A 295 16.86 20.01 -5.93
C ASN A 295 16.55 18.70 -6.64
N LEU A 296 15.30 18.48 -7.00
CA LEU A 296 14.87 17.30 -7.76
C LEU A 296 15.58 17.23 -9.12
N SER A 297 15.60 18.34 -9.85
CA SER A 297 16.24 18.43 -11.15
C SER A 297 17.74 18.11 -11.08
N ALA A 298 18.45 18.62 -10.07
CA ALA A 298 19.87 18.34 -9.84
C ALA A 298 20.08 16.87 -9.53
N THR A 299 19.27 16.30 -8.62
CA THR A 299 19.35 14.87 -8.25
C THR A 299 19.18 13.95 -9.46
N ILE A 300 18.19 14.23 -10.32
CA ILE A 300 17.96 13.44 -11.54
C ILE A 300 19.13 13.58 -12.51
N VAL A 301 19.70 14.77 -12.66
CA VAL A 301 20.91 14.98 -13.51
C VAL A 301 22.09 14.17 -12.98
N GLU A 302 22.33 14.15 -11.67
CA GLU A 302 23.37 13.33 -11.06
C GLU A 302 23.15 11.84 -11.30
N LEU A 303 21.90 11.34 -11.10
CA LEU A 303 21.54 9.95 -11.36
C LEU A 303 21.75 9.54 -12.83
N CYS A 304 21.45 10.42 -13.76
CA CYS A 304 21.61 10.16 -15.19
C CYS A 304 23.09 10.18 -15.65
N ASN A 305 23.98 10.73 -14.85
CA ASN A 305 25.43 10.83 -15.14
C ASN A 305 26.28 9.80 -14.35
N ILE A 306 25.66 8.77 -13.78
CA ILE A 306 26.40 7.67 -13.12
C ILE A 306 27.19 6.91 -14.18
N GLU A 307 28.53 6.90 -14.06
CA GLU A 307 29.47 6.22 -14.97
C GLU A 307 29.62 4.73 -14.66
#